data_d61d1d2993351b4300731c05e3ef657e
#
_entry.id   d61d1d2993351b4300731c05e3ef657e
#
_cell.length_a   1.000
_cell.length_b   1.000
_cell.length_c   1.000
_cell.angle_alpha   90.00
_cell.angle_beta   90.00
_cell.angle_gamma   90.00
#
_symmetry.space_group_name_H-M   'P 1'
#
loop_
_entity.id
_entity.type
_entity.pdbx_description
1 polymer ?
#
loop_
_entity_poly.entity_id
_entity_poly.type
_entity_poly.pdbx_seq_one_letter_code
_entity_poly.pdbx_strand_id
1 'polypeptide(L)'
;MGRIFRQIGVICLILLGALAASGTAFGQGNETRVIVPDLPGGAIVSGCYRSTGRIYGSYRLDFCLQQRGSYTVTGGGVRCNGRLDWTGQGANVSVQLRRTSCGNGVAWSADRMDCRPNLLIGLLGLILNPDRPFLTSLTCTYTPVAGNQGPVRLTARRVN
;
A
#
# COMPACT_ATOMS: atom_id res chain seq x y z
N MET A 1 66.62 -0.30 23.84
CA MET A 1 65.68 -0.93 22.94
C MET A 1 64.38 -1.40 23.63
N GLY A 2 64.31 -1.53 24.96
CA GLY A 2 63.13 -2.07 25.66
C GLY A 2 61.93 -1.11 25.89
N ARG A 3 62.06 0.21 25.76
CA ARG A 3 60.98 1.18 26.05
C ARG A 3 60.04 1.42 24.89
N ILE A 4 60.50 1.28 23.67
CA ILE A 4 59.70 1.51 22.46
C ILE A 4 58.67 0.38 22.27
N PHE A 5 59.08 -0.87 22.52
CA PHE A 5 58.14 -2.01 22.42
C PHE A 5 57.00 -2.00 23.43
N ARG A 6 57.23 -1.40 24.61
CA ARG A 6 56.18 -1.32 25.65
C ARG A 6 55.09 -0.30 25.32
N GLN A 7 55.45 0.75 24.61
CA GLN A 7 54.45 1.76 24.19
C GLN A 7 53.62 1.30 23.00
N ILE A 8 54.19 0.52 22.08
CA ILE A 8 53.45 -0.02 20.92
C ILE A 8 52.38 -1.04 21.37
N GLY A 9 52.71 -1.87 22.38
CA GLY A 9 51.75 -2.84 22.92
C GLY A 9 50.52 -2.20 23.58
N VAL A 10 50.69 -1.06 24.28
CA VAL A 10 49.57 -0.36 24.93
C VAL A 10 48.67 0.34 23.91
N ILE A 11 49.24 0.90 22.85
CA ILE A 11 48.47 1.55 21.80
C ILE A 11 47.64 0.54 20.99
N CYS A 12 48.17 -0.64 20.69
CA CYS A 12 47.42 -1.72 20.03
C CYS A 12 46.25 -2.24 20.88
N LEU A 13 46.42 -2.33 22.21
CA LEU A 13 45.35 -2.78 23.11
C LEU A 13 44.20 -1.76 23.22
N ILE A 14 44.50 -0.46 23.13
CA ILE A 14 43.48 0.59 23.17
C ILE A 14 42.72 0.62 21.84
N LEU A 15 43.34 0.36 20.71
CA LEU A 15 42.70 0.32 19.40
C LEU A 15 41.82 -0.92 19.21
N LEU A 16 42.16 -2.05 19.80
CA LEU A 16 41.31 -3.26 19.78
C LEU A 16 40.08 -3.15 20.69
N GLY A 17 40.16 -2.37 21.76
CA GLY A 17 39.01 -2.13 22.66
C GLY A 17 37.91 -1.24 22.07
N ALA A 18 38.25 -0.37 21.12
CA ALA A 18 37.31 0.56 20.49
C ALA A 18 36.43 -0.08 19.39
N LEU A 19 36.81 -1.25 18.87
CA LEU A 19 36.07 -1.97 17.84
C LEU A 19 34.98 -2.90 18.38
N ALA A 20 34.93 -3.17 19.67
CA ALA A 20 33.97 -4.07 20.29
C ALA A 20 32.65 -3.37 20.71
N ALA A 21 32.52 -2.04 20.55
CA ALA A 21 31.36 -1.28 20.94
C ALA A 21 30.43 -0.93 19.76
N SER A 22 30.68 -1.47 18.56
CA SER A 22 29.69 -1.42 17.46
C SER A 22 28.61 -2.47 17.72
N GLY A 23 27.82 -2.24 18.79
CA GLY A 23 26.57 -2.94 18.99
C GLY A 23 25.74 -2.75 17.72
N THR A 24 25.60 -3.81 16.95
CA THR A 24 24.54 -3.91 15.95
C THR A 24 23.23 -3.71 16.68
N ALA A 25 22.75 -2.47 16.68
CA ALA A 25 21.34 -2.22 16.91
C ALA A 25 20.61 -2.93 15.77
N PHE A 26 20.27 -4.20 15.98
CA PHE A 26 19.20 -4.82 15.23
C PHE A 26 17.97 -3.95 15.50
N GLY A 27 17.73 -3.03 14.58
CA GLY A 27 16.49 -2.31 14.53
C GLY A 27 15.39 -3.37 14.50
N GLN A 28 14.72 -3.55 15.64
CA GLN A 28 13.41 -4.15 15.63
C GLN A 28 12.65 -3.37 14.58
N GLY A 29 12.35 -4.06 13.46
CA GLY A 29 11.48 -3.54 12.44
C GLY A 29 10.14 -3.22 13.09
N ASN A 30 10.05 -2.04 13.67
CA ASN A 30 8.78 -1.42 13.89
C ASN A 30 8.18 -1.35 12.49
N GLU A 31 7.27 -2.27 12.18
CA GLU A 31 6.33 -2.06 11.11
C GLU A 31 5.68 -0.71 11.40
N THR A 32 6.28 0.31 10.84
CA THR A 32 5.72 1.66 10.89
C THR A 32 4.45 1.55 10.06
N ARG A 33 3.36 1.23 10.74
CA ARG A 33 2.02 1.31 10.17
C ARG A 33 1.82 2.77 9.84
N VAL A 34 2.18 3.13 8.63
CA VAL A 34 1.98 4.48 8.11
C VAL A 34 0.47 4.62 7.97
N ILE A 35 -0.15 5.07 9.06
CA ILE A 35 -1.45 5.72 8.97
C ILE A 35 -1.16 6.96 8.17
N VAL A 36 -1.51 6.95 6.89
CA VAL A 36 -1.29 8.09 6.01
C VAL A 36 -2.18 9.23 6.52
N PRO A 37 -1.61 10.26 7.18
CA PRO A 37 -2.38 11.43 7.55
C PRO A 37 -2.81 12.14 6.26
N ASP A 38 -3.85 12.96 6.31
CA ASP A 38 -4.27 13.89 5.25
C ASP A 38 -3.21 14.96 5.02
N LEU A 39 -2.09 14.59 4.46
CA LEU A 39 -1.12 15.56 4.02
C LEU A 39 -1.40 15.88 2.56
N PRO A 40 -1.48 17.17 2.19
CA PRO A 40 -1.36 17.62 0.81
C PRO A 40 -0.03 17.06 0.27
N GLY A 41 -0.07 16.10 -0.63
CA GLY A 41 1.09 15.30 -1.02
C GLY A 41 1.14 13.92 -0.37
N GLY A 42 0.09 13.52 0.34
CA GLY A 42 -0.10 12.19 0.93
C GLY A 42 0.28 11.08 -0.02
N ALA A 43 0.41 9.87 0.49
CA ALA A 43 0.94 8.73 -0.24
C ALA A 43 0.55 8.78 -1.72
N ILE A 44 1.53 8.56 -2.57
CA ILE A 44 1.43 8.57 -4.05
C ILE A 44 0.14 7.89 -4.58
N VAL A 45 -0.42 7.01 -3.76
CA VAL A 45 -1.61 6.20 -4.06
C VAL A 45 -2.94 6.81 -3.58
N SER A 46 -2.94 7.92 -2.82
CA SER A 46 -4.20 8.52 -2.37
C SER A 46 -5.01 9.06 -3.56
N GLY A 47 -6.32 8.83 -3.55
CA GLY A 47 -7.22 9.26 -4.61
C GLY A 47 -8.36 8.28 -4.85
N CYS A 48 -9.21 8.58 -5.81
CA CYS A 48 -10.33 7.73 -6.21
C CYS A 48 -9.99 6.94 -7.48
N TYR A 49 -10.43 5.70 -7.51
CA TYR A 49 -10.12 4.75 -8.57
C TYR A 49 -11.38 4.02 -9.03
N ARG A 50 -11.42 3.70 -10.30
CA ARG A 50 -12.46 2.88 -10.93
C ARG A 50 -11.85 1.61 -11.51
N SER A 51 -12.40 0.45 -11.17
CA SER A 51 -11.98 -0.80 -11.78
C SER A 51 -12.32 -0.84 -13.27
N THR A 52 -11.38 -1.29 -14.11
CA THR A 52 -11.62 -1.52 -15.53
C THR A 52 -12.24 -2.91 -15.78
N GLY A 53 -12.01 -3.85 -14.87
CA GLY A 53 -12.59 -5.18 -14.87
C GLY A 53 -13.83 -5.28 -13.99
N ARG A 54 -14.50 -6.42 -14.09
CA ARG A 54 -15.67 -6.76 -13.26
C ARG A 54 -15.24 -7.76 -12.18
N ILE A 55 -15.86 -7.64 -11.01
CA ILE A 55 -15.78 -8.60 -9.92
C ILE A 55 -17.09 -9.38 -9.86
N TYR A 56 -17.03 -10.65 -9.45
CA TYR A 56 -18.19 -11.54 -9.42
C TYR A 56 -18.99 -11.55 -10.75
N GLY A 57 -18.28 -11.43 -11.90
CA GLY A 57 -18.87 -11.51 -13.24
C GLY A 57 -19.66 -10.28 -13.70
N SER A 58 -20.36 -9.57 -12.81
CA SER A 58 -21.28 -8.50 -13.19
C SER A 58 -20.98 -7.16 -12.53
N TYR A 59 -20.24 -7.13 -11.44
CA TYR A 59 -20.12 -5.92 -10.61
C TYR A 59 -18.84 -5.13 -10.92
N ARG A 60 -18.96 -3.80 -10.88
CA ARG A 60 -17.87 -2.84 -10.98
C ARG A 60 -17.61 -2.25 -9.62
N LEU A 61 -16.33 -2.12 -9.27
CA LEU A 61 -15.87 -1.53 -8.03
C LEU A 61 -15.23 -0.17 -8.30
N ASP A 62 -15.74 0.86 -7.67
CA ASP A 62 -15.11 2.18 -7.54
C ASP A 62 -14.68 2.35 -6.07
N PHE A 63 -13.48 2.88 -5.80
CA PHE A 63 -13.00 3.05 -4.44
C PHE A 63 -12.12 4.28 -4.29
N CYS A 64 -12.14 4.89 -3.10
CA CYS A 64 -11.34 6.07 -2.77
C CYS A 64 -10.41 5.74 -1.59
N LEU A 65 -9.12 5.89 -1.81
CA LEU A 65 -8.05 5.77 -0.82
C LEU A 65 -7.80 7.16 -0.22
N GLN A 66 -8.59 7.51 0.77
CA GLN A 66 -8.54 8.76 1.51
C GLN A 66 -8.56 8.45 3.01
N GLN A 67 -8.41 9.45 3.88
CA GLN A 67 -8.48 9.27 5.34
C GLN A 67 -9.73 8.50 5.77
N ARG A 68 -10.87 8.82 5.16
CA ARG A 68 -12.10 8.06 5.30
C ARG A 68 -12.36 7.29 4.02
N GLY A 69 -11.68 6.16 3.88
CA GLY A 69 -11.80 5.31 2.71
C GLY A 69 -13.25 4.89 2.44
N SER A 70 -13.63 4.89 1.18
CA SER A 70 -14.98 4.52 0.75
C SER A 70 -14.93 3.70 -0.54
N TYR A 71 -15.98 2.92 -0.76
CA TYR A 71 -16.17 2.20 -2.01
C TYR A 71 -17.62 2.19 -2.46
N THR A 72 -17.81 2.02 -3.74
CA THR A 72 -19.11 1.81 -4.36
C THR A 72 -19.01 0.59 -5.28
N VAL A 73 -19.95 -0.33 -5.12
CA VAL A 73 -20.12 -1.45 -6.05
C VAL A 73 -21.40 -1.27 -6.81
N THR A 74 -21.34 -1.40 -8.13
CA THR A 74 -22.51 -1.28 -9.01
C THR A 74 -22.58 -2.47 -9.97
N GLY A 75 -23.76 -3.00 -10.19
CA GLY A 75 -24.01 -4.12 -11.10
C GLY A 75 -25.20 -4.95 -10.67
N GLY A 76 -25.74 -5.77 -11.57
CA GLY A 76 -26.87 -6.66 -11.25
C GLY A 76 -28.12 -5.94 -10.71
N GLY A 77 -28.33 -4.67 -11.07
CA GLY A 77 -29.44 -3.86 -10.53
C GLY A 77 -29.20 -3.35 -9.08
N VAL A 78 -28.00 -3.57 -8.51
CA VAL A 78 -27.68 -3.21 -7.12
C VAL A 78 -26.60 -2.12 -7.09
N ARG A 79 -26.71 -1.23 -6.12
CA ARG A 79 -25.68 -0.25 -5.77
C ARG A 79 -25.39 -0.32 -4.27
N CYS A 80 -24.14 -0.65 -3.95
CA CYS A 80 -23.66 -0.75 -2.59
C CYS A 80 -22.65 0.37 -2.32
N ASN A 81 -22.86 1.13 -1.25
CA ASN A 81 -21.89 2.13 -0.79
C ASN A 81 -21.37 1.69 0.57
N GLY A 82 -20.06 1.58 0.70
CA GLY A 82 -19.42 1.11 1.93
C GLY A 82 -18.18 1.89 2.30
N ARG A 83 -17.68 1.59 3.48
CA ARG A 83 -16.38 2.08 3.99
C ARG A 83 -15.30 1.06 3.72
N LEU A 84 -14.08 1.52 3.58
CA LEU A 84 -12.90 0.66 3.53
C LEU A 84 -11.80 1.20 4.45
N ASP A 85 -10.99 0.29 4.94
CA ASP A 85 -9.73 0.59 5.59
C ASP A 85 -8.61 0.27 4.62
N TRP A 86 -7.53 1.04 4.66
CA TRP A 86 -6.38 0.78 3.80
C TRP A 86 -5.07 1.16 4.48
N THR A 87 -4.02 0.46 4.08
CA THR A 87 -2.65 0.71 4.55
C THR A 87 -1.71 0.67 3.36
N GLY A 88 -0.74 1.59 3.34
CA GLY A 88 0.34 1.61 2.35
C GLY A 88 1.65 1.16 2.98
N GLN A 89 2.36 0.25 2.32
CA GLN A 89 3.72 -0.15 2.67
C GLN A 89 4.60 -0.02 1.42
N GLY A 90 5.42 1.02 1.36
CA GLY A 90 6.19 1.34 0.16
C GLY A 90 5.27 1.54 -1.04
N ALA A 91 5.42 0.69 -2.06
CA ALA A 91 4.58 0.72 -3.26
C ALA A 91 3.32 -0.16 -3.18
N ASN A 92 3.13 -0.94 -2.11
CA ASN A 92 1.99 -1.83 -1.96
C ASN A 92 0.88 -1.16 -1.16
N VAL A 93 -0.36 -1.44 -1.51
CA VAL A 93 -1.56 -0.97 -0.83
C VAL A 93 -2.45 -2.15 -0.51
N SER A 94 -2.70 -2.38 0.77
CA SER A 94 -3.68 -3.37 1.21
C SER A 94 -4.97 -2.65 1.59
N VAL A 95 -6.08 -3.11 1.03
CA VAL A 95 -7.42 -2.57 1.21
C VAL A 95 -8.31 -3.63 1.80
N GLN A 96 -9.03 -3.29 2.87
CA GLN A 96 -10.05 -4.12 3.48
C GLN A 96 -11.39 -3.43 3.35
N LEU A 97 -12.30 -4.00 2.57
CA LEU A 97 -13.68 -3.54 2.47
C LEU A 97 -14.43 -3.86 3.77
N ARG A 98 -15.23 -2.95 4.27
CA ARG A 98 -16.14 -3.24 5.37
C ARG A 98 -17.47 -3.74 4.79
N ARG A 99 -18.03 -4.76 5.46
CA ARG A 99 -19.36 -5.26 5.08
C ARG A 99 -20.37 -4.13 5.09
N THR A 100 -21.23 -4.10 4.06
CA THR A 100 -22.30 -3.10 3.96
C THR A 100 -23.58 -3.73 3.44
N SER A 101 -24.71 -3.19 3.85
CA SER A 101 -26.01 -3.53 3.28
C SER A 101 -26.26 -2.69 2.02
N CYS A 102 -26.70 -3.33 0.96
CA CYS A 102 -26.93 -2.70 -0.35
C CYS A 102 -28.42 -2.41 -0.62
N GLY A 103 -29.29 -2.73 0.32
CA GLY A 103 -30.75 -2.76 0.09
C GLY A 103 -31.22 -4.10 -0.46
N ASN A 104 -32.54 -4.28 -0.50
CA ASN A 104 -33.19 -5.50 -1.02
C ASN A 104 -32.66 -6.83 -0.45
N GLY A 105 -32.22 -6.84 0.79
CA GLY A 105 -31.65 -8.03 1.43
C GLY A 105 -30.25 -8.43 0.95
N VAL A 106 -29.68 -7.68 0.01
CA VAL A 106 -28.30 -7.90 -0.47
C VAL A 106 -27.29 -7.24 0.46
N ALA A 107 -26.20 -7.92 0.76
CA ALA A 107 -25.07 -7.37 1.50
C ALA A 107 -23.77 -7.63 0.74
N TRP A 108 -22.88 -6.64 0.75
CA TRP A 108 -21.53 -6.80 0.23
C TRP A 108 -20.60 -7.28 1.35
N SER A 109 -19.76 -8.28 1.06
CA SER A 109 -18.88 -8.90 2.03
C SER A 109 -17.67 -8.00 2.39
N ALA A 110 -16.98 -8.37 3.46
CA ALA A 110 -15.76 -7.69 3.90
C ALA A 110 -14.54 -8.26 3.15
N ASP A 111 -14.49 -8.03 1.86
CA ASP A 111 -13.46 -8.58 0.98
C ASP A 111 -12.13 -7.82 1.09
N ARG A 112 -11.05 -8.45 0.66
CA ARG A 112 -9.70 -7.88 0.67
C ARG A 112 -9.22 -7.60 -0.75
N MET A 113 -8.38 -6.58 -0.87
CA MET A 113 -7.75 -6.24 -2.13
C MET A 113 -6.33 -5.74 -1.89
N ASP A 114 -5.37 -6.34 -2.58
CA ASP A 114 -3.96 -5.92 -2.55
C ASP A 114 -3.60 -5.29 -3.89
N CYS A 115 -3.15 -4.05 -3.86
CA CYS A 115 -2.90 -3.23 -5.03
C CYS A 115 -1.43 -2.82 -5.12
N ARG A 116 -0.93 -2.69 -6.35
CA ARG A 116 0.40 -2.16 -6.67
C ARG A 116 0.28 -1.07 -7.72
N PRO A 117 1.03 0.03 -7.58
CA PRO A 117 1.10 1.06 -8.61
C PRO A 117 1.64 0.50 -9.93
N ASN A 118 1.08 0.93 -11.03
CA ASN A 118 1.68 0.68 -12.33
C ASN A 118 2.70 1.80 -12.64
N LEU A 119 3.92 1.62 -12.13
CA LEU A 119 4.97 2.64 -12.19
C LEU A 119 5.42 2.97 -13.62
N LEU A 120 5.40 2.01 -14.54
CA LEU A 120 5.80 2.24 -15.94
C LEU A 120 4.86 3.24 -16.62
N ILE A 121 3.55 3.07 -16.43
CA ILE A 121 2.55 4.01 -16.99
C ILE A 121 2.66 5.37 -16.30
N GLY A 122 2.92 5.39 -14.99
CA GLY A 122 3.10 6.62 -14.24
C GLY A 122 4.31 7.43 -14.69
N LEU A 123 5.45 6.77 -14.91
CA LEU A 123 6.69 7.40 -15.35
C LEU A 123 6.56 7.98 -16.78
N LEU A 124 5.99 7.22 -17.70
CA LEU A 124 5.70 7.71 -19.05
C LEU A 124 4.74 8.91 -19.04
N GLY A 125 3.71 8.85 -18.17
CA GLY A 125 2.76 9.94 -17.98
C GLY A 125 3.42 11.22 -17.50
N LEU A 126 4.36 11.13 -16.56
CA LEU A 126 5.10 12.28 -16.02
C LEU A 126 6.02 12.92 -17.08
N ILE A 127 6.68 12.11 -17.91
CA ILE A 127 7.56 12.61 -18.99
C ILE A 127 6.74 13.37 -20.04
N LEU A 128 5.55 12.87 -20.38
CA LEU A 128 4.70 13.44 -21.41
C LEU A 128 3.85 14.61 -20.92
N ASN A 129 3.54 14.66 -19.63
CA ASN A 129 2.69 15.69 -19.03
C ASN A 129 2.98 15.85 -17.52
N PRO A 130 3.90 16.76 -17.13
CA PRO A 130 4.35 16.91 -15.75
C PRO A 130 3.24 17.38 -14.78
N ASP A 131 2.17 17.97 -15.29
CA ASP A 131 1.03 18.44 -14.47
C ASP A 131 0.08 17.31 -14.07
N ARG A 132 0.25 16.10 -14.61
CA ARG A 132 -0.59 14.97 -14.25
C ARG A 132 -0.08 14.26 -12.98
N PRO A 133 -0.98 13.71 -12.17
CA PRO A 133 -0.57 12.91 -11.02
C PRO A 133 0.28 11.73 -11.49
N PHE A 134 1.43 11.53 -10.84
CA PHE A 134 2.38 10.45 -11.13
C PHE A 134 1.71 9.07 -11.20
N LEU A 135 0.73 8.84 -10.36
CA LEU A 135 0.03 7.56 -10.30
C LEU A 135 -1.36 7.65 -10.93
N THR A 136 -1.50 7.07 -12.11
CA THR A 136 -2.76 7.04 -12.88
C THR A 136 -3.51 5.71 -12.75
N SER A 137 -2.83 4.62 -12.36
CA SER A 137 -3.45 3.30 -12.25
C SER A 137 -2.81 2.38 -11.23
N LEU A 138 -3.61 1.47 -10.69
CA LEU A 138 -3.24 0.39 -9.79
C LEU A 138 -3.56 -0.96 -10.44
N THR A 139 -2.69 -1.94 -10.25
CA THR A 139 -3.02 -3.34 -10.50
C THR A 139 -3.34 -3.99 -9.17
N CYS A 140 -4.53 -4.54 -9.04
CA CYS A 140 -5.07 -5.08 -7.79
C CYS A 140 -5.40 -6.57 -7.93
N THR A 141 -5.19 -7.31 -6.86
CA THR A 141 -5.71 -8.67 -6.67
C THR A 141 -6.84 -8.58 -5.64
N TYR A 142 -8.06 -8.79 -6.09
CA TYR A 142 -9.25 -8.80 -5.27
C TYR A 142 -9.51 -10.21 -4.76
N THR A 143 -9.64 -10.39 -3.46
CA THR A 143 -9.81 -11.68 -2.80
C THR A 143 -11.17 -11.69 -2.07
N PRO A 144 -12.16 -12.44 -2.58
CA PRO A 144 -13.44 -12.60 -1.92
C PRO A 144 -13.29 -13.34 -0.58
N VAL A 145 -14.03 -12.92 0.42
CA VAL A 145 -14.15 -13.64 1.71
C VAL A 145 -15.34 -14.59 1.68
N ALA A 146 -16.38 -14.26 0.93
CA ALA A 146 -17.59 -15.08 0.81
C ALA A 146 -17.67 -15.72 -0.58
N GLY A 147 -18.15 -16.96 -0.62
CA GLY A 147 -18.34 -17.71 -1.87
C GLY A 147 -17.12 -18.52 -2.29
N ASN A 148 -17.31 -19.37 -3.31
CA ASN A 148 -16.27 -20.26 -3.85
C ASN A 148 -15.47 -19.62 -5.00
N GLN A 149 -15.45 -18.28 -5.09
CA GLN A 149 -14.72 -17.60 -6.15
C GLN A 149 -13.28 -17.35 -5.74
N GLY A 150 -12.36 -17.68 -6.61
CA GLY A 150 -10.94 -17.41 -6.42
C GLY A 150 -10.61 -15.91 -6.54
N PRO A 151 -9.35 -15.53 -6.20
CA PRO A 151 -8.88 -14.17 -6.37
C PRO A 151 -8.99 -13.70 -7.82
N VAL A 152 -9.41 -12.45 -8.01
CA VAL A 152 -9.59 -11.82 -9.33
C VAL A 152 -8.55 -10.69 -9.48
N ARG A 153 -7.79 -10.71 -10.56
CA ARG A 153 -6.90 -9.60 -10.91
C ARG A 153 -7.67 -8.54 -11.68
N LEU A 154 -7.55 -7.31 -11.26
CA LEU A 154 -8.18 -6.16 -11.90
C LEU A 154 -7.20 -4.98 -11.99
N THR A 155 -7.44 -4.10 -12.94
CA THR A 155 -6.77 -2.80 -13.01
C THR A 155 -7.76 -1.72 -12.55
N ALA A 156 -7.31 -0.79 -11.73
CA ALA A 156 -8.09 0.36 -11.32
C ALA A 156 -7.42 1.62 -11.85
N ARG A 157 -8.18 2.46 -12.54
CA ARG A 157 -7.71 3.75 -13.07
C ARG A 157 -8.15 4.88 -12.15
N ARG A 158 -7.28 5.84 -11.94
CA ARG A 158 -7.60 7.04 -11.18
C ARG A 158 -8.70 7.82 -11.90
N VAL A 159 -9.67 8.27 -11.12
CA VAL A 159 -10.74 9.18 -11.56
C VAL A 159 -10.58 10.49 -10.81
N ASN A 160 -10.77 11.59 -11.50
CA ASN A 160 -10.72 12.93 -10.93
C ASN A 160 -12.06 13.26 -10.26
#